data_e75737939a9130e727bb7afa7e7cdab3
#
_entry.id   e75737939a9130e727bb7afa7e7cdab3
#
_cell.length_a   1.000
_cell.length_b   1.000
_cell.length_c   1.000
_cell.angle_alpha   90.00
_cell.angle_beta   90.00
_cell.angle_gamma   90.00
#
_symmetry.space_group_name_H-M   'P 1'
#
loop_
_entity.id
_entity.type
_entity.pdbx_description
1 polymer ?
#
loop_
_entity_poly.entity_id
_entity_poly.type
_entity_poly.pdbx_seq_one_letter_code
_entity_poly.pdbx_strand_id
1 'polypeptide(L)'
;MSLGVFYLMSLLINKSVFFEAFALDDISNYGGLLIFFLWFGLVEFILQPFETWLSRSNEFAADRFAKETLGSPNDLINALKKLREKSFVMPLSHPLYSMIYHSHPPMLERLRSLAQK
;
A
#
# COMPACT_ATOMS: atom_id res chain seq x y z
N MET A 1 6.44 8.03 -2.26
CA MET A 1 7.36 7.81 -1.12
C MET A 1 8.84 7.72 -1.49
N SER A 2 9.23 7.32 -2.71
CA SER A 2 10.62 7.11 -3.15
C SER A 2 11.57 8.31 -2.97
N LEU A 3 11.14 9.55 -3.26
CA LEU A 3 12.01 10.72 -3.13
C LEU A 3 12.54 10.96 -1.71
N GLY A 4 11.71 10.75 -0.69
CA GLY A 4 12.12 10.88 0.71
C GLY A 4 13.18 9.85 1.11
N VAL A 5 13.03 8.63 0.62
CA VAL A 5 13.98 7.53 0.88
C VAL A 5 15.31 7.80 0.18
N PHE A 6 15.31 8.26 -1.07
CA PHE A 6 16.52 8.67 -1.78
C PHE A 6 17.23 9.85 -1.11
N TYR A 7 16.48 10.81 -0.58
CA TYR A 7 17.06 11.90 0.21
C TYR A 7 17.74 11.39 1.47
N LEU A 8 17.09 10.52 2.25
CA LEU A 8 17.69 9.91 3.44
C LEU A 8 18.95 9.11 3.08
N MET A 9 18.91 8.35 1.98
CA MET A 9 20.08 7.64 1.47
C MET A 9 21.23 8.60 1.17
N SER A 10 20.96 9.73 0.51
CA SER A 10 22.01 10.71 0.16
C SER A 10 22.72 11.29 1.39
N LEU A 11 22.04 11.35 2.53
CA LEU A 11 22.63 11.78 3.80
C LEU A 11 23.51 10.70 4.45
N LEU A 12 23.23 9.43 4.19
CA LEU A 12 23.90 8.29 4.83
C LEU A 12 25.10 7.77 4.03
N ILE A 13 25.04 7.83 2.69
CA ILE A 13 26.02 7.22 1.78
C ILE A 13 27.44 7.83 1.90
N ASN A 14 27.55 9.01 2.47
CA ASN A 14 28.84 9.70 2.69
C ASN A 14 29.33 9.60 4.13
N LYS A 15 28.71 8.78 4.99
CA LYS A 15 29.09 8.60 6.38
C LYS A 15 29.85 7.30 6.56
N SER A 16 31.11 7.34 7.02
CA SER A 16 31.91 6.14 7.32
C SER A 16 31.21 5.23 8.34
N VAL A 17 30.59 5.81 9.35
CA VAL A 17 29.82 5.08 10.39
C VAL A 17 28.74 4.20 9.79
N PHE A 18 28.14 4.61 8.66
CA PHE A 18 27.14 3.81 7.96
C PHE A 18 27.75 2.53 7.37
N PHE A 19 28.93 2.62 6.76
CA PHE A 19 29.63 1.47 6.18
C PHE A 19 30.23 0.55 7.25
N GLU A 20 30.79 1.11 8.31
CA GLU A 20 31.32 0.36 9.47
C GLU A 20 30.23 -0.48 10.14
N ALA A 21 29.00 0.02 10.24
CA ALA A 21 27.85 -0.72 10.79
C ALA A 21 27.54 -2.01 10.00
N PHE A 22 27.97 -2.10 8.73
CA PHE A 22 27.83 -3.27 7.85
C PHE A 22 29.13 -4.02 7.62
N ALA A 23 30.13 -3.79 8.47
CA ALA A 23 31.47 -4.41 8.37
C ALA A 23 32.14 -4.18 7.00
N LEU A 24 31.95 -2.99 6.43
CA LEU A 24 32.62 -2.55 5.20
C LEU A 24 33.70 -1.53 5.60
N ASP A 25 34.95 -1.85 5.31
CA ASP A 25 36.10 -1.01 5.69
C ASP A 25 36.26 0.24 4.82
N ASP A 26 35.70 0.21 3.60
CA ASP A 26 35.82 1.29 2.64
C ASP A 26 34.48 1.84 2.19
N ILE A 27 34.44 3.18 1.98
CA ILE A 27 33.28 3.86 1.37
C ILE A 27 33.23 3.48 -0.11
N SER A 28 32.29 2.63 -0.47
CA SER A 28 32.08 2.17 -1.84
C SER A 28 30.66 2.47 -2.30
N ASN A 29 30.52 3.09 -3.47
CA ASN A 29 29.21 3.35 -4.07
C ASN A 29 28.41 2.05 -4.30
N TYR A 30 29.09 0.97 -4.65
CA TYR A 30 28.44 -0.35 -4.85
C TYR A 30 27.98 -0.95 -3.54
N GLY A 31 28.81 -0.89 -2.49
CA GLY A 31 28.45 -1.31 -1.13
C GLY A 31 27.28 -0.50 -0.59
N GLY A 32 27.32 0.82 -0.76
CA GLY A 32 26.24 1.71 -0.36
C GLY A 32 24.91 1.40 -1.06
N LEU A 33 24.94 1.14 -2.36
CA LEU A 33 23.74 0.72 -3.12
C LEU A 33 23.18 -0.63 -2.64
N LEU A 34 24.04 -1.61 -2.39
CA LEU A 34 23.62 -2.92 -1.91
C LEU A 34 22.93 -2.82 -0.55
N ILE A 35 23.55 -2.12 0.40
CA ILE A 35 22.98 -1.87 1.71
C ILE A 35 21.63 -1.13 1.58
N PHE A 36 21.60 -0.11 0.72
CA PHE A 36 20.38 0.64 0.47
C PHE A 36 19.23 -0.25 -0.01
N PHE A 37 19.46 -1.12 -0.99
CA PHE A 37 18.41 -2.00 -1.49
C PHE A 37 17.91 -2.98 -0.44
N LEU A 38 18.81 -3.51 0.40
CA LEU A 38 18.43 -4.37 1.51
C LEU A 38 17.55 -3.63 2.53
N TRP A 39 17.96 -2.44 2.94
CA TRP A 39 17.19 -1.61 3.87
C TRP A 39 15.90 -1.10 3.27
N PHE A 40 15.92 -0.69 2.01
CA PHE A 40 14.73 -0.24 1.31
C PHE A 40 13.65 -1.31 1.29
N GLY A 41 14.01 -2.55 0.97
CA GLY A 41 13.08 -3.68 1.00
C GLY A 41 12.49 -3.93 2.39
N LEU A 42 13.31 -3.80 3.45
CA LEU A 42 12.84 -3.96 4.83
C LEU A 42 11.88 -2.81 5.24
N VAL A 43 12.23 -1.57 4.90
CA VAL A 43 11.39 -0.39 5.16
C VAL A 43 10.07 -0.48 4.41
N GLU A 44 10.10 -0.82 3.12
CA GLU A 44 8.90 -1.05 2.31
C GLU A 44 8.00 -2.14 2.91
N PHE A 45 8.58 -3.25 3.35
CA PHE A 45 7.83 -4.33 3.99
C PHE A 45 7.11 -3.86 5.27
N ILE A 46 7.75 -2.99 6.08
CA ILE A 46 7.16 -2.42 7.30
C ILE A 46 6.09 -1.37 6.96
N LEU A 47 6.30 -0.57 5.91
CA LEU A 47 5.39 0.49 5.51
C LEU A 47 4.17 -0.02 4.72
N GLN A 48 4.30 -1.14 4.04
CA GLN A 48 3.25 -1.71 3.19
C GLN A 48 1.88 -1.85 3.89
N PRO A 49 1.77 -2.36 5.13
CA PRO A 49 0.48 -2.44 5.81
C PRO A 49 -0.15 -1.06 6.05
N PHE A 50 0.68 -0.05 6.33
CA PHE A 50 0.20 1.32 6.53
C PHE A 50 -0.31 1.94 5.22
N GLU A 51 0.42 1.77 4.12
CA GLU A 51 -0.01 2.24 2.80
C GLU A 51 -1.29 1.54 2.36
N THR A 52 -1.38 0.24 2.59
CA THR A 52 -2.58 -0.56 2.31
C THR A 52 -3.78 -0.05 3.11
N TRP A 53 -3.59 0.20 4.41
CA TRP A 53 -4.64 0.74 5.27
C TRP A 53 -5.11 2.13 4.80
N LEU A 54 -4.19 3.03 4.45
CA LEU A 54 -4.50 4.37 3.96
C LEU A 54 -5.25 4.31 2.63
N SER A 55 -4.80 3.48 1.69
CA SER A 55 -5.46 3.27 0.39
C SER A 55 -6.90 2.77 0.58
N ARG A 56 -7.10 1.76 1.44
CA ARG A 56 -8.43 1.23 1.75
C ARG A 56 -9.33 2.26 2.42
N SER A 57 -8.81 3.06 3.34
CA SER A 57 -9.54 4.14 4.00
C SER A 57 -10.04 5.17 2.98
N ASN A 58 -9.20 5.54 2.03
CA ASN A 58 -9.56 6.47 0.96
C ASN A 58 -10.66 5.92 0.05
N GLU A 59 -10.64 4.60 -0.25
CA GLU A 59 -11.71 3.99 -1.05
C GLU A 59 -13.05 3.96 -0.33
N PHE A 60 -13.08 3.65 0.96
CA PHE A 60 -14.30 3.73 1.75
C PHE A 60 -14.83 5.16 1.86
N ALA A 61 -13.93 6.16 1.97
CA ALA A 61 -14.31 7.57 1.95
C ALA A 61 -14.89 7.97 0.59
N ALA A 62 -14.28 7.53 -0.52
CA ALA A 62 -14.79 7.78 -1.87
C ALA A 62 -16.15 7.12 -2.11
N ASP A 63 -16.34 5.88 -1.65
CA ASP A 63 -17.62 5.18 -1.73
C ASP A 63 -18.72 5.89 -0.93
N ARG A 64 -18.39 6.40 0.26
CA ARG A 64 -19.32 7.20 1.07
C ARG A 64 -19.71 8.49 0.37
N PHE A 65 -18.73 9.21 -0.15
CA PHE A 65 -18.98 10.45 -0.90
C PHE A 65 -19.86 10.20 -2.13
N ALA A 66 -19.58 9.12 -2.89
CA ALA A 66 -20.39 8.75 -4.03
C ALA A 66 -21.84 8.40 -3.63
N LYS A 67 -22.03 7.67 -2.52
CA LYS A 67 -23.35 7.36 -1.96
C LYS A 67 -24.15 8.61 -1.62
N GLU A 68 -23.50 9.59 -0.97
CA GLU A 68 -24.12 10.86 -0.59
C GLU A 68 -24.47 11.73 -1.80
N THR A 69 -23.60 11.75 -2.81
CA THR A 69 -23.76 12.58 -4.01
C THR A 69 -24.82 12.01 -4.97
N LEU A 70 -24.86 10.68 -5.16
CA LEU A 70 -25.82 10.04 -6.07
C LEU A 70 -27.22 9.91 -5.49
N GLY A 71 -27.40 10.09 -4.19
CA GLY A 71 -28.70 9.98 -3.49
C GLY A 71 -29.27 8.55 -3.49
N SER A 72 -28.69 7.63 -4.25
CA SER A 72 -29.08 6.21 -4.32
C SER A 72 -27.85 5.30 -4.26
N PRO A 73 -27.69 4.52 -3.19
CA PRO A 73 -26.60 3.54 -3.11
C PRO A 73 -26.73 2.40 -4.12
N ASN A 74 -27.94 2.18 -4.67
CA ASN A 74 -28.22 1.06 -5.55
C ASN A 74 -27.46 1.13 -6.88
N ASP A 75 -27.30 2.32 -7.44
CA ASP A 75 -26.60 2.51 -8.71
C ASP A 75 -25.10 2.19 -8.57
N LEU A 76 -24.49 2.64 -7.47
CA LEU A 76 -23.10 2.32 -7.14
C LEU A 76 -22.93 0.82 -6.85
N ILE A 77 -23.84 0.22 -6.09
CA ILE A 77 -23.84 -1.24 -5.82
C ILE A 77 -23.94 -2.03 -7.12
N ASN A 78 -24.82 -1.63 -8.04
CA ASN A 78 -24.99 -2.30 -9.33
C ASN A 78 -23.76 -2.14 -10.23
N ALA A 79 -23.13 -0.96 -10.24
CA ALA A 79 -21.88 -0.71 -10.95
C ALA A 79 -20.75 -1.61 -10.41
N LEU A 80 -20.60 -1.69 -9.09
CA LEU A 80 -19.61 -2.55 -8.45
C LEU A 80 -19.86 -4.04 -8.72
N LYS A 81 -21.11 -4.49 -8.73
CA LYS A 81 -21.47 -5.88 -9.10
C LYS A 81 -21.07 -6.20 -10.55
N LYS A 82 -21.39 -5.30 -11.50
CA LYS A 82 -20.98 -5.46 -12.90
C LYS A 82 -19.46 -5.47 -13.07
N LEU A 83 -18.76 -4.63 -12.32
CA LEU A 83 -17.29 -4.61 -12.32
C LEU A 83 -16.73 -5.94 -11.81
N ARG A 84 -17.31 -6.50 -10.75
CA ARG A 84 -16.94 -7.80 -10.21
C ARG A 84 -17.14 -8.94 -11.20
N GLU A 85 -18.26 -8.96 -11.93
CA GLU A 85 -18.56 -9.99 -12.94
C GLU A 85 -17.54 -10.01 -14.07
N LYS A 86 -16.99 -8.83 -14.41
CA LYS A 86 -15.96 -8.68 -15.45
C LYS A 86 -14.53 -8.89 -14.95
N SER A 87 -14.29 -8.74 -13.66
CA SER A 87 -12.98 -8.93 -13.07
C SER A 87 -12.85 -10.37 -12.54
N PHE A 88 -11.90 -11.14 -13.07
CA PHE A 88 -11.55 -12.49 -12.60
C PHE A 88 -10.85 -12.46 -11.23
N VAL A 89 -11.22 -11.55 -10.35
CA VAL A 89 -10.61 -11.41 -9.02
C VAL A 89 -11.26 -12.42 -8.08
N MET A 90 -10.41 -13.12 -7.32
CA MET A 90 -10.84 -14.08 -6.31
C MET A 90 -11.79 -13.40 -5.31
N PRO A 91 -13.05 -13.89 -5.15
CA PRO A 91 -14.07 -13.18 -4.38
C PRO A 91 -13.82 -13.17 -2.87
N LEU A 92 -13.02 -14.08 -2.37
CA LEU A 92 -12.73 -14.29 -0.95
C LEU A 92 -11.24 -14.57 -0.76
N SER A 93 -10.54 -13.64 -0.13
CA SER A 93 -9.22 -13.86 0.44
C SER A 93 -9.32 -13.87 1.96
N HIS A 94 -8.40 -14.58 2.62
CA HIS A 94 -8.34 -14.55 4.08
C HIS A 94 -8.17 -13.10 4.57
N PRO A 95 -8.89 -12.66 5.63
CA PRO A 95 -8.85 -11.26 6.08
C PRO A 95 -7.44 -10.72 6.35
N LEU A 96 -6.57 -11.53 6.99
CA LEU A 96 -5.18 -11.15 7.23
C LEU A 96 -4.38 -10.98 5.95
N TYR A 97 -4.58 -11.89 4.98
CA TYR A 97 -3.93 -11.79 3.68
C TYR A 97 -4.38 -10.54 2.91
N SER A 98 -5.69 -10.28 2.92
CA SER A 98 -6.28 -9.08 2.32
C SER A 98 -5.75 -7.80 2.96
N MET A 99 -5.57 -7.79 4.29
CA MET A 99 -5.08 -6.62 5.02
C MET A 99 -3.64 -6.27 4.67
N ILE A 100 -2.80 -7.27 4.41
CA ILE A 100 -1.36 -7.06 4.15
C ILE A 100 -1.08 -6.84 2.67
N TYR A 101 -1.70 -7.65 1.79
CA TYR A 101 -1.31 -7.73 0.38
C TYR A 101 -2.28 -7.05 -0.59
N HIS A 102 -3.53 -6.81 -0.20
CA HIS A 102 -4.48 -6.14 -1.08
C HIS A 102 -4.51 -4.64 -0.83
N SER A 103 -4.01 -3.87 -1.78
CA SER A 103 -4.07 -2.40 -1.77
C SER A 103 -5.50 -1.86 -1.87
N HIS A 104 -6.44 -2.67 -2.35
CA HIS A 104 -7.86 -2.35 -2.46
C HIS A 104 -8.69 -3.22 -1.52
N PRO A 105 -9.76 -2.69 -0.88
CA PRO A 105 -10.67 -3.50 -0.09
C PRO A 105 -11.35 -4.54 -0.98
N PRO A 106 -11.55 -5.77 -0.49
CA PRO A 106 -12.35 -6.76 -1.21
C PRO A 106 -13.72 -6.19 -1.57
N MET A 107 -14.16 -6.47 -2.79
CA MET A 107 -15.42 -5.95 -3.31
C MET A 107 -16.61 -6.25 -2.39
N LEU A 108 -16.61 -7.39 -1.70
CA LEU A 108 -17.66 -7.75 -0.74
C LEU A 108 -17.69 -6.83 0.48
N GLU A 109 -16.54 -6.36 0.95
CA GLU A 109 -16.47 -5.40 2.07
C GLU A 109 -17.05 -4.04 1.66
N ARG A 110 -16.72 -3.57 0.45
CA ARG A 110 -17.27 -2.33 -0.12
C ARG A 110 -18.80 -2.42 -0.27
N LEU A 111 -19.30 -3.52 -0.84
CA LEU A 111 -20.74 -3.74 -0.98
C LEU A 111 -21.47 -3.78 0.37
N ARG A 112 -20.88 -4.42 1.39
CA ARG A 112 -21.42 -4.43 2.76
C ARG A 112 -21.46 -3.03 3.38
N SER A 113 -20.37 -2.28 3.23
CA SER A 113 -20.27 -0.90 3.73
C SER A 113 -21.33 0.02 3.10
N LEU A 114 -21.59 -0.11 1.80
CA LEU A 114 -22.61 0.66 1.10
C LEU A 114 -24.05 0.25 1.45
N ALA A 115 -24.27 -1.03 1.77
CA ALA A 115 -25.58 -1.55 2.16
C ALA A 115 -25.96 -1.24 3.62
N GLN A 116 -25.00 -0.92 4.47
CA GLN A 116 -25.27 -0.47 5.83
C GLN A 116 -25.84 0.97 5.80
N LYS A 117 -26.96 1.17 6.56
CA LYS A 117 -27.64 2.46 6.69
C LYS A 117 -26.83 3.44 7.53
#